data_00af1b406860686f604b53fa5ae36351
#
_entry.id   00af1b406860686f604b53fa5ae36351
#
_cell.length_a   1.000
_cell.length_b   1.000
_cell.length_c   1.000
_cell.angle_alpha   90.00
_cell.angle_beta   90.00
_cell.angle_gamma   90.00
#
_symmetry.space_group_name_H-M   'P 1'
#
loop_
_entity.id
_entity.type
_entity.pdbx_description
1 polymer ?
#
loop_
_entity_poly.entity_id
_entity_poly.type
_entity_poly.pdbx_seq_one_letter_code
_entity_poly.pdbx_strand_id
1 'polypeptide(L)'
;MTMEELEHSKEELKNKMINGLLDYVRDGIIPKKEANSFIACYNIFYNAASDNNRCEELVKFHNEVMVQATTECYEKIKNLYGIEFVDNFILYTERLNLMIFNMDKISAYLSSFYLNETEKYEEKTMSEFSMNIYKRYFFDKLQEKLFTTLKKIKKEENFYNLEHKIKTIEKIISYLDLVKPKIAKSSATSLAWVETSTEQNEKLNKYQNLYNNFKI
;
A
#
# COMPACT_ATOMS: atom_id res chain seq x y z
N MET A 1 -8.91 12.27 26.45
CA MET A 1 -8.71 10.80 26.41
C MET A 1 -7.34 10.50 27.00
N THR A 2 -7.29 9.59 27.91
CA THR A 2 -6.03 9.12 28.49
C THR A 2 -5.30 8.20 27.48
N MET A 3 -4.03 7.90 27.72
CA MET A 3 -3.29 6.89 26.92
C MET A 3 -3.97 5.52 27.00
N GLU A 4 -4.55 5.18 28.13
CA GLU A 4 -5.28 3.93 28.32
C GLU A 4 -6.54 3.82 27.44
N GLU A 5 -7.29 4.91 27.30
CA GLU A 5 -8.44 4.97 26.37
C GLU A 5 -8.01 4.85 24.89
N LEU A 6 -6.84 5.37 24.53
CA LEU A 6 -6.31 5.24 23.17
C LEU A 6 -5.90 3.80 22.87
N GLU A 7 -5.21 3.12 23.80
CA GLU A 7 -4.86 1.70 23.63
C GLU A 7 -6.11 0.81 23.54
N HIS A 8 -7.13 1.11 24.35
CA HIS A 8 -8.42 0.43 24.25
C HIS A 8 -9.06 0.63 22.86
N SER A 9 -8.99 1.85 22.30
CA SER A 9 -9.50 2.13 20.95
C SER A 9 -8.74 1.38 19.85
N LYS A 10 -7.41 1.27 19.96
CA LYS A 10 -6.59 0.46 19.03
C LYS A 10 -6.96 -1.02 19.10
N GLU A 11 -7.16 -1.54 20.31
CA GLU A 11 -7.58 -2.95 20.49
C GLU A 11 -8.99 -3.20 19.93
N GLU A 12 -9.90 -2.25 20.10
CA GLU A 12 -11.24 -2.32 19.50
C GLU A 12 -11.17 -2.33 17.97
N LEU A 13 -10.32 -1.49 17.36
CA LEU A 13 -10.07 -1.49 15.91
C LEU A 13 -9.56 -2.85 15.43
N LYS A 14 -8.58 -3.44 16.15
CA LYS A 14 -8.04 -4.76 15.84
C LYS A 14 -9.15 -5.82 15.83
N ASN A 15 -9.90 -5.89 16.92
CA ASN A 15 -10.90 -6.95 17.12
C ASN A 15 -12.09 -6.82 16.17
N LYS A 16 -12.54 -5.60 15.86
CA LYS A 16 -13.73 -5.40 15.03
C LYS A 16 -13.49 -5.48 13.54
N MET A 17 -12.27 -5.15 13.06
CA MET A 17 -12.05 -5.05 11.63
C MET A 17 -10.66 -5.52 11.18
N ILE A 18 -9.59 -5.05 11.84
CA ILE A 18 -8.23 -5.21 11.33
C ILE A 18 -7.82 -6.68 11.27
N ASN A 19 -8.10 -7.47 12.30
CA ASN A 19 -7.79 -8.90 12.31
C ASN A 19 -8.47 -9.62 11.14
N GLY A 20 -9.74 -9.30 10.86
CA GLY A 20 -10.46 -9.86 9.71
C GLY A 20 -9.85 -9.45 8.36
N LEU A 21 -9.34 -8.22 8.23
CA LEU A 21 -8.64 -7.77 7.03
C LEU A 21 -7.27 -8.45 6.88
N LEU A 22 -6.53 -8.64 7.98
CA LEU A 22 -5.26 -9.38 7.99
C LEU A 22 -5.49 -10.84 7.62
N ASP A 23 -6.51 -11.50 8.15
CA ASP A 23 -6.88 -12.88 7.81
C ASP A 23 -7.27 -12.99 6.32
N TYR A 24 -8.00 -11.99 5.79
CA TYR A 24 -8.31 -11.93 4.38
C TYR A 24 -7.04 -11.79 3.52
N VAL A 25 -6.17 -10.87 3.88
CA VAL A 25 -4.91 -10.66 3.14
C VAL A 25 -4.07 -11.92 3.18
N ARG A 26 -3.92 -12.53 4.35
CA ARG A 26 -3.07 -13.71 4.56
C ARG A 26 -3.61 -14.98 3.91
N ASP A 27 -4.89 -15.28 4.14
CA ASP A 27 -5.47 -16.61 3.86
C ASP A 27 -6.68 -16.56 2.92
N GLY A 28 -7.14 -15.36 2.54
CA GLY A 28 -8.32 -15.17 1.68
C GLY A 28 -9.64 -15.37 2.41
N ILE A 29 -9.63 -15.41 3.74
CA ILE A 29 -10.84 -15.56 4.56
C ILE A 29 -11.61 -14.24 4.51
N ILE A 30 -12.77 -14.25 3.85
CA ILE A 30 -13.60 -13.04 3.71
C ILE A 30 -14.15 -12.66 5.09
N PRO A 31 -13.82 -11.46 5.62
CA PRO A 31 -14.34 -11.03 6.90
C PRO A 31 -15.87 -10.88 6.83
N LYS A 32 -16.55 -11.32 7.88
CA LYS A 32 -17.99 -11.06 7.99
C LYS A 32 -18.20 -9.55 8.07
N LYS A 33 -18.90 -8.99 7.09
CA LYS A 33 -19.25 -7.57 7.08
C LYS A 33 -20.36 -7.30 8.08
N GLU A 34 -19.97 -6.77 9.23
CA GLU A 34 -20.92 -6.24 10.21
C GLU A 34 -20.95 -4.72 10.08
N ALA A 35 -22.08 -4.16 9.65
CA ALA A 35 -22.24 -2.70 9.52
C ALA A 35 -21.91 -1.96 10.82
N ASN A 36 -22.27 -2.52 11.95
CA ASN A 36 -21.98 -1.98 13.27
C ASN A 36 -20.46 -1.91 13.58
N SER A 37 -19.69 -2.89 13.09
CA SER A 37 -18.24 -2.91 13.26
C SER A 37 -17.57 -1.80 12.45
N PHE A 38 -18.03 -1.55 11.22
CA PHE A 38 -17.54 -0.44 10.41
C PHE A 38 -17.81 0.91 11.07
N ILE A 39 -19.04 1.14 11.52
CA ILE A 39 -19.45 2.40 12.19
C ILE A 39 -18.63 2.60 13.48
N ALA A 40 -18.42 1.56 14.27
CA ALA A 40 -17.61 1.65 15.48
C ALA A 40 -16.16 2.05 15.18
N CYS A 41 -15.53 1.40 14.18
CA CYS A 41 -14.18 1.76 13.75
C CYS A 41 -14.10 3.20 13.22
N TYR A 42 -15.04 3.61 12.39
CA TYR A 42 -15.12 4.97 11.88
C TYR A 42 -15.24 6.02 13.00
N ASN A 43 -16.08 5.74 14.02
CA ASN A 43 -16.25 6.64 15.17
C ASN A 43 -14.98 6.80 16.01
N ILE A 44 -14.10 5.79 16.07
CA ILE A 44 -12.81 5.90 16.76
C ILE A 44 -11.96 6.98 16.07
N PHE A 45 -11.85 6.95 14.75
CA PHE A 45 -11.13 7.97 13.98
C PHE A 45 -11.81 9.34 14.04
N TYR A 46 -13.13 9.38 13.98
CA TYR A 46 -13.91 10.62 14.13
C TYR A 46 -13.68 11.29 15.47
N ASN A 47 -13.75 10.54 16.56
CA ASN A 47 -13.57 11.06 17.91
C ASN A 47 -12.12 11.51 18.20
N ALA A 48 -11.15 10.99 17.46
CA ALA A 48 -9.75 11.41 17.55
C ALA A 48 -9.48 12.73 16.82
N ALA A 49 -10.31 13.13 15.87
CA ALA A 49 -10.06 14.25 14.96
C ALA A 49 -9.84 15.61 15.64
N SER A 50 -10.32 15.79 16.86
CA SER A 50 -10.12 17.01 17.67
C SER A 50 -8.82 17.04 18.47
N ASP A 51 -7.98 16.00 18.40
CA ASP A 51 -6.75 15.86 19.20
C ASP A 51 -5.60 15.36 18.33
N ASN A 52 -4.67 16.25 18.00
CA ASN A 52 -3.53 15.96 17.12
C ASN A 52 -2.66 14.80 17.61
N ASN A 53 -2.47 14.63 18.92
CA ASN A 53 -1.67 13.54 19.46
C ASN A 53 -2.33 12.18 19.20
N ARG A 54 -3.65 12.13 19.33
CA ARG A 54 -4.43 10.92 19.01
C ARG A 54 -4.40 10.60 17.53
N CYS A 55 -4.57 11.63 16.69
CA CYS A 55 -4.46 11.48 15.25
C CYS A 55 -3.09 10.89 14.87
N GLU A 56 -2.02 11.42 15.45
CA GLU A 56 -0.66 10.92 15.21
C GLU A 56 -0.51 9.45 15.61
N GLU A 57 -0.99 9.08 16.78
CA GLU A 57 -0.92 7.69 17.25
C GLU A 57 -1.76 6.73 16.39
N LEU A 58 -2.92 7.16 15.88
CA LEU A 58 -3.71 6.36 14.95
C LEU A 58 -3.06 6.25 13.57
N VAL A 59 -2.37 7.28 13.08
CA VAL A 59 -1.54 7.21 11.86
C VAL A 59 -0.41 6.20 12.05
N LYS A 60 0.31 6.23 13.17
CA LYS A 60 1.37 5.25 13.48
C LYS A 60 0.81 3.84 13.51
N PHE A 61 -0.29 3.64 14.23
CA PHE A 61 -0.97 2.35 14.33
C PHE A 61 -1.40 1.81 12.95
N HIS A 62 -2.00 2.66 12.12
CA HIS A 62 -2.35 2.29 10.74
C HIS A 62 -1.10 1.85 9.95
N ASN A 63 0.00 2.60 10.06
CA ASN A 63 1.25 2.26 9.39
C ASN A 63 1.81 0.92 9.85
N GLU A 64 1.78 0.62 11.14
CA GLU A 64 2.21 -0.68 11.69
C GLU A 64 1.40 -1.83 11.11
N VAL A 65 0.06 -1.69 11.06
CA VAL A 65 -0.84 -2.68 10.47
C VAL A 65 -0.54 -2.91 8.99
N MET A 66 -0.33 -1.84 8.23
CA MET A 66 -0.02 -1.95 6.80
C MET A 66 1.36 -2.55 6.53
N VAL A 67 2.37 -2.22 7.36
CA VAL A 67 3.71 -2.83 7.28
C VAL A 67 3.64 -4.31 7.60
N GLN A 68 2.87 -4.70 8.62
CA GLN A 68 2.65 -6.12 8.94
C GLN A 68 2.04 -6.85 7.75
N ALA A 69 0.91 -6.38 7.22
CA ALA A 69 0.20 -7.02 6.11
C ALA A 69 1.09 -7.19 4.87
N THR A 70 1.78 -6.12 4.48
CA THR A 70 2.65 -6.13 3.30
C THR A 70 3.87 -7.04 3.47
N THR A 71 4.45 -7.07 4.68
CA THR A 71 5.59 -7.94 5.00
C THR A 71 5.19 -9.41 5.00
N GLU A 72 4.05 -9.76 5.60
CA GLU A 72 3.53 -11.13 5.58
C GLU A 72 3.27 -11.63 4.15
N CYS A 73 2.70 -10.79 3.28
CA CYS A 73 2.51 -11.13 1.87
C CYS A 73 3.84 -11.35 1.14
N TYR A 74 4.82 -10.46 1.37
CA TYR A 74 6.16 -10.61 0.80
C TYR A 74 6.80 -11.93 1.21
N GLU A 75 6.76 -12.27 2.51
CA GLU A 75 7.35 -13.50 3.03
C GLU A 75 6.74 -14.76 2.40
N LYS A 76 5.43 -14.75 2.12
CA LYS A 76 4.74 -15.88 1.49
C LYS A 76 5.17 -16.12 0.05
N ILE A 77 5.52 -15.08 -0.71
CA ILE A 77 5.77 -15.22 -2.15
C ILE A 77 7.22 -15.04 -2.58
N LYS A 78 8.08 -14.52 -1.71
CA LYS A 78 9.48 -14.24 -2.06
C LYS A 78 10.25 -15.45 -2.59
N ASN A 79 9.88 -16.67 -2.18
CA ASN A 79 10.53 -17.91 -2.57
C ASN A 79 9.80 -18.67 -3.69
N LEU A 80 8.63 -18.23 -4.15
CA LEU A 80 7.92 -18.83 -5.28
C LEU A 80 8.62 -18.51 -6.61
N TYR A 81 8.40 -19.32 -7.64
CA TYR A 81 9.05 -19.17 -8.95
C TYR A 81 8.04 -19.33 -10.10
N GLY A 82 8.44 -18.91 -11.30
CA GLY A 82 7.66 -19.09 -12.51
C GLY A 82 6.26 -18.49 -12.43
N ILE A 83 5.29 -19.20 -13.04
CA ILE A 83 3.90 -18.74 -13.11
C ILE A 83 3.24 -18.67 -11.74
N GLU A 84 3.58 -19.58 -10.83
CA GLU A 84 3.07 -19.58 -9.45
C GLU A 84 3.44 -18.28 -8.71
N PHE A 85 4.65 -17.76 -8.90
CA PHE A 85 5.06 -16.48 -8.34
C PHE A 85 4.21 -15.34 -8.91
N VAL A 86 3.98 -15.32 -10.23
CA VAL A 86 3.19 -14.26 -10.89
C VAL A 86 1.73 -14.27 -10.41
N ASP A 87 1.13 -15.45 -10.32
CA ASP A 87 -0.27 -15.60 -9.87
C ASP A 87 -0.43 -15.15 -8.41
N ASN A 88 0.49 -15.53 -7.55
CA ASN A 88 0.46 -15.12 -6.16
C ASN A 88 0.78 -13.62 -6.00
N PHE A 89 1.66 -13.05 -6.82
CA PHE A 89 1.91 -11.61 -6.82
C PHE A 89 0.63 -10.82 -7.13
N ILE A 90 -0.11 -11.22 -8.16
CA ILE A 90 -1.40 -10.60 -8.51
C ILE A 90 -2.40 -10.77 -7.38
N LEU A 91 -2.57 -12.01 -6.89
CA LEU A 91 -3.50 -12.33 -5.81
C LEU A 91 -3.28 -11.48 -4.55
N TYR A 92 -2.04 -11.40 -4.07
CA TYR A 92 -1.72 -10.63 -2.86
C TYR A 92 -1.81 -9.12 -3.09
N THR A 93 -1.52 -8.64 -4.30
CA THR A 93 -1.76 -7.24 -4.67
C THR A 93 -3.26 -6.90 -4.59
N GLU A 94 -4.14 -7.74 -5.13
CA GLU A 94 -5.58 -7.52 -5.07
C GLU A 94 -6.11 -7.52 -3.63
N ARG A 95 -5.61 -8.45 -2.79
CA ARG A 95 -5.98 -8.52 -1.37
C ARG A 95 -5.51 -7.29 -0.59
N LEU A 96 -4.27 -6.85 -0.81
CA LEU A 96 -3.73 -5.63 -0.18
C LEU A 96 -4.50 -4.39 -0.64
N ASN A 97 -4.86 -4.28 -1.92
CA ASN A 97 -5.68 -3.17 -2.42
C ASN A 97 -7.05 -3.11 -1.75
N LEU A 98 -7.70 -4.26 -1.52
CA LEU A 98 -8.96 -4.29 -0.78
C LEU A 98 -8.78 -3.86 0.68
N MET A 99 -7.69 -4.26 1.32
CA MET A 99 -7.34 -3.81 2.68
C MET A 99 -7.13 -2.30 2.71
N ILE A 100 -6.32 -1.75 1.80
CA ILE A 100 -6.07 -0.31 1.66
C ILE A 100 -7.39 0.46 1.53
N PHE A 101 -8.26 0.01 0.64
CA PHE A 101 -9.57 0.63 0.41
C PHE A 101 -10.45 0.65 1.67
N ASN A 102 -10.48 -0.43 2.44
CA ASN A 102 -11.28 -0.48 3.67
C ASN A 102 -10.66 0.38 4.78
N MET A 103 -9.32 0.34 4.92
CA MET A 103 -8.60 1.17 5.89
C MET A 103 -8.77 2.66 5.59
N ASP A 104 -8.69 3.07 4.32
CA ASP A 104 -8.91 4.46 3.89
C ASP A 104 -10.31 4.95 4.26
N LYS A 105 -11.33 4.12 4.05
CA LYS A 105 -12.71 4.47 4.38
C LYS A 105 -12.95 4.72 5.87
N ILE A 106 -12.42 3.87 6.75
CA ILE A 106 -12.61 4.06 8.20
C ILE A 106 -11.79 5.20 8.75
N SER A 107 -10.68 5.51 8.12
CA SER A 107 -9.75 6.57 8.52
C SER A 107 -9.91 7.88 7.75
N ALA A 108 -11.00 8.05 7.01
CA ALA A 108 -11.24 9.23 6.16
C ALA A 108 -11.14 10.56 6.91
N TYR A 109 -11.49 10.58 8.21
CA TYR A 109 -11.34 11.77 9.05
C TYR A 109 -9.89 12.14 9.31
N LEU A 110 -8.97 11.17 9.46
CA LEU A 110 -7.54 11.48 9.56
C LEU A 110 -7.04 12.18 8.30
N SER A 111 -7.47 11.71 7.13
CA SER A 111 -7.13 12.36 5.85
C SER A 111 -7.65 13.80 5.80
N SER A 112 -8.93 14.01 6.14
CA SER A 112 -9.60 15.31 5.96
C SER A 112 -9.20 16.37 7.00
N PHE A 113 -9.01 15.98 8.26
CA PHE A 113 -8.87 16.92 9.38
C PHE A 113 -7.49 16.92 10.04
N TYR A 114 -6.63 15.93 9.74
CA TYR A 114 -5.29 15.90 10.29
C TYR A 114 -4.21 15.96 9.21
N LEU A 115 -4.21 15.05 8.26
CA LEU A 115 -3.15 14.98 7.24
C LEU A 115 -3.16 16.19 6.31
N ASN A 116 -4.34 16.71 5.94
CA ASN A 116 -4.44 17.91 5.11
C ASN A 116 -4.00 19.19 5.82
N GLU A 117 -4.16 19.25 7.14
CA GLU A 117 -3.85 20.45 7.92
C GLU A 117 -2.43 20.43 8.51
N THR A 118 -1.80 19.26 8.62
CA THR A 118 -0.43 19.14 9.13
C THR A 118 0.60 19.24 8.02
N GLU A 119 1.72 19.94 8.29
CA GLU A 119 2.90 19.94 7.40
C GLU A 119 3.86 18.78 7.71
N LYS A 120 3.56 17.96 8.74
CA LYS A 120 4.43 16.88 9.21
C LYS A 120 4.61 15.75 8.19
N TYR A 121 3.60 15.53 7.34
CA TYR A 121 3.56 14.44 6.37
C TYR A 121 3.42 15.00 4.94
N GLU A 122 4.09 14.34 4.00
CA GLU A 122 3.94 14.62 2.58
C GLU A 122 2.62 14.07 2.05
N GLU A 123 2.22 12.90 2.58
CA GLU A 123 0.95 12.25 2.25
C GLU A 123 -0.22 13.05 2.83
N LYS A 124 -1.24 13.24 2.03
CA LYS A 124 -2.47 13.96 2.40
C LYS A 124 -3.67 13.05 2.63
N THR A 125 -3.52 11.76 2.33
CA THR A 125 -4.55 10.75 2.57
C THR A 125 -3.97 9.49 3.19
N MET A 126 -4.77 8.75 3.94
CA MET A 126 -4.37 7.45 4.48
C MET A 126 -4.16 6.41 3.37
N SER A 127 -4.83 6.58 2.23
CA SER A 127 -4.59 5.78 1.04
C SER A 127 -3.18 5.97 0.49
N GLU A 128 -2.69 7.22 0.40
CA GLU A 128 -1.30 7.51 -0.01
C GLU A 128 -0.28 6.88 0.92
N PHE A 129 -0.48 6.96 2.25
CA PHE A 129 0.35 6.26 3.23
C PHE A 129 0.40 4.76 2.96
N SER A 130 -0.77 4.13 2.83
CA SER A 130 -0.88 2.70 2.59
C SER A 130 -0.21 2.27 1.29
N MET A 131 -0.36 3.07 0.23
CA MET A 131 0.26 2.79 -1.08
C MET A 131 1.78 2.94 -1.03
N ASN A 132 2.31 3.92 -0.30
CA ASN A 132 3.75 4.07 -0.10
C ASN A 132 4.33 2.89 0.68
N ILE A 133 3.62 2.38 1.70
CA ILE A 133 3.99 1.18 2.44
C ILE A 133 3.95 -0.05 1.52
N TYR A 134 2.85 -0.26 0.77
CA TYR A 134 2.74 -1.33 -0.22
C TYR A 134 3.90 -1.31 -1.20
N LYS A 135 4.17 -0.13 -1.78
CA LYS A 135 5.27 0.04 -2.72
C LYS A 135 6.60 -0.37 -2.09
N ARG A 136 6.95 0.19 -0.94
CA ARG A 136 8.25 -0.01 -0.27
C ARG A 136 8.47 -1.43 0.24
N TYR A 137 7.45 -2.03 0.87
CA TYR A 137 7.59 -3.30 1.59
C TYR A 137 7.21 -4.53 0.78
N PHE A 138 6.47 -4.37 -0.31
CA PHE A 138 6.04 -5.47 -1.17
C PHE A 138 6.54 -5.30 -2.61
N PHE A 139 6.10 -4.27 -3.32
CA PHE A 139 6.37 -4.11 -4.75
C PHE A 139 7.86 -3.95 -5.06
N ASP A 140 8.54 -2.97 -4.46
CA ASP A 140 9.95 -2.65 -4.75
C ASP A 140 10.89 -3.83 -4.45
N LYS A 141 10.53 -4.67 -3.47
CA LYS A 141 11.29 -5.88 -3.14
C LYS A 141 11.13 -7.01 -4.16
N LEU A 142 10.02 -7.05 -4.87
CA LEU A 142 9.65 -8.15 -5.79
C LEU A 142 9.76 -7.78 -7.26
N GLN A 143 9.81 -6.52 -7.61
CA GLN A 143 9.71 -6.03 -8.98
C GLN A 143 10.78 -6.60 -9.92
N GLU A 144 12.04 -6.67 -9.50
CA GLU A 144 13.12 -7.22 -10.34
C GLU A 144 12.87 -8.70 -10.64
N LYS A 145 12.46 -9.47 -9.63
CA LYS A 145 12.07 -10.86 -9.77
C LYS A 145 10.85 -10.99 -10.67
N LEU A 146 9.85 -10.12 -10.52
CA LEU A 146 8.63 -10.11 -11.33
C LEU A 146 8.97 -9.92 -12.82
N PHE A 147 9.72 -8.87 -13.15
CA PHE A 147 10.09 -8.61 -14.54
C PHE A 147 10.98 -9.70 -15.15
N THR A 148 11.93 -10.24 -14.37
CA THR A 148 12.77 -11.35 -14.81
C THR A 148 11.95 -12.61 -15.08
N THR A 149 11.00 -12.92 -14.19
CA THR A 149 10.10 -14.06 -14.34
C THR A 149 9.20 -13.92 -15.56
N LEU A 150 8.57 -12.75 -15.77
CA LEU A 150 7.72 -12.47 -16.93
C LEU A 150 8.49 -12.60 -18.24
N LYS A 151 9.74 -12.12 -18.30
CA LYS A 151 10.61 -12.29 -19.48
C LYS A 151 10.91 -13.76 -19.79
N LYS A 152 11.12 -14.59 -18.78
CA LYS A 152 11.35 -16.03 -18.95
C LYS A 152 10.09 -16.73 -19.47
N ILE A 153 8.95 -16.52 -18.82
CA ILE A 153 7.68 -17.14 -19.20
C ILE A 153 7.27 -16.73 -20.62
N LYS A 154 7.46 -15.47 -21.01
CA LYS A 154 7.18 -15.00 -22.39
C LYS A 154 7.95 -15.77 -23.46
N LYS A 155 9.14 -16.30 -23.13
CA LYS A 155 9.95 -17.10 -24.07
C LYS A 155 9.55 -18.57 -24.13
N GLU A 156 8.93 -19.09 -23.08
CA GLU A 156 8.72 -20.54 -22.89
C GLU A 156 7.29 -21.00 -23.15
N GLU A 157 6.27 -20.12 -23.09
CA GLU A 157 4.85 -20.51 -23.12
C GLU A 157 4.02 -19.86 -24.23
N ASN A 158 2.91 -20.55 -24.59
CA ASN A 158 1.86 -20.06 -25.48
C ASN A 158 1.19 -18.78 -24.91
N PHE A 159 1.27 -17.71 -25.65
CA PHE A 159 1.03 -16.31 -25.34
C PHE A 159 -0.35 -15.96 -24.73
N TYR A 160 -1.41 -16.75 -24.98
CA TYR A 160 -2.79 -16.35 -24.67
C TYR A 160 -3.11 -16.21 -23.16
N ASN A 161 -2.61 -17.09 -22.31
CA ASN A 161 -2.87 -17.00 -20.86
C ASN A 161 -2.03 -15.94 -20.14
N LEU A 162 -0.93 -15.54 -20.76
CA LEU A 162 0.00 -14.58 -20.18
C LEU A 162 -0.43 -13.12 -20.44
N GLU A 163 -1.12 -12.86 -21.55
CA GLU A 163 -1.52 -11.50 -21.94
C GLU A 163 -2.42 -10.83 -20.89
N HIS A 164 -3.39 -11.57 -20.34
CA HIS A 164 -4.26 -11.03 -19.29
C HIS A 164 -3.46 -10.71 -18.01
N LYS A 165 -2.52 -11.57 -17.62
CA LYS A 165 -1.68 -11.35 -16.44
C LYS A 165 -0.74 -10.15 -16.63
N ILE A 166 -0.17 -10.00 -17.83
CA ILE A 166 0.64 -8.82 -18.18
C ILE A 166 -0.18 -7.54 -18.07
N LYS A 167 -1.39 -7.50 -18.66
CA LYS A 167 -2.29 -6.34 -18.58
C LYS A 167 -2.67 -6.00 -17.13
N THR A 168 -2.87 -7.00 -16.28
CA THR A 168 -3.15 -6.79 -14.85
C THR A 168 -1.96 -6.15 -14.14
N ILE A 169 -0.75 -6.65 -14.40
CA ILE A 169 0.49 -6.10 -13.83
C ILE A 169 0.75 -4.68 -14.34
N GLU A 170 0.50 -4.40 -15.61
CA GLU A 170 0.60 -3.05 -16.18
C GLU A 170 -0.35 -2.07 -15.47
N LYS A 171 -1.57 -2.48 -15.16
CA LYS A 171 -2.52 -1.66 -14.38
C LYS A 171 -1.99 -1.39 -12.96
N ILE A 172 -1.42 -2.40 -12.30
CA ILE A 172 -0.81 -2.24 -10.98
C ILE A 172 0.32 -1.23 -11.03
N ILE A 173 1.22 -1.34 -12.00
CA ILE A 173 2.36 -0.43 -12.17
C ILE A 173 1.86 1.00 -12.46
N SER A 174 0.89 1.16 -13.36
CA SER A 174 0.30 2.46 -13.68
C SER A 174 -0.34 3.11 -12.46
N TYR A 175 -1.01 2.34 -11.61
CA TYR A 175 -1.59 2.84 -10.37
C TYR A 175 -0.52 3.31 -9.38
N LEU A 176 0.57 2.56 -9.22
CA LEU A 176 1.70 2.96 -8.38
C LEU A 176 2.42 4.22 -8.88
N ASP A 177 2.44 4.42 -10.21
CA ASP A 177 3.01 5.63 -10.81
C ASP A 177 2.14 6.88 -10.60
N LEU A 178 0.82 6.72 -10.49
CA LEU A 178 -0.11 7.81 -10.19
C LEU A 178 -0.03 8.29 -8.73
N VAL A 179 0.35 7.40 -7.81
CA VAL A 179 0.52 7.69 -6.37
C VAL A 179 1.90 8.32 -6.07
N LYS A 180 2.71 8.65 -7.09
CA LYS A 180 3.92 9.45 -6.86
C LYS A 180 3.54 10.76 -6.17
N PRO A 181 4.26 11.15 -5.10
CA PRO A 181 4.05 12.45 -4.50
C PRO A 181 4.14 13.48 -5.63
N LYS A 182 3.09 14.28 -5.79
CA LYS A 182 3.16 15.49 -6.62
C LYS A 182 4.21 16.35 -5.95
N ILE A 183 5.45 16.28 -6.45
CA ILE A 183 6.51 17.18 -6.00
C ILE A 183 5.97 18.56 -6.24
N ALA A 184 5.44 19.17 -5.18
CA ALA A 184 5.07 20.55 -5.20
C ALA A 184 6.33 21.31 -5.62
N LYS A 185 6.24 22.09 -6.71
CA LYS A 185 7.25 23.05 -7.07
C LYS A 185 7.25 24.14 -5.98
N SER A 186 7.83 23.82 -4.83
CA SER A 186 8.17 24.82 -3.84
C SER A 186 9.62 25.20 -4.07
N SER A 187 9.77 26.48 -4.34
CA SER A 187 11.00 27.26 -4.47
C SER A 187 12.21 26.74 -3.69
N ALA A 188 13.30 26.61 -4.44
CA ALA A 188 14.69 26.65 -4.04
C ALA A 188 14.99 26.86 -2.54
N THR A 189 15.47 25.80 -1.86
CA THR A 189 16.63 25.83 -0.93
C THR A 189 16.82 24.45 -0.31
N SER A 190 17.64 23.62 -0.91
CA SER A 190 18.69 22.82 -0.24
C SER A 190 19.26 21.73 -1.17
N LEU A 191 20.58 21.74 -1.31
CA LEU A 191 21.36 20.80 -2.13
C LEU A 191 21.19 19.31 -1.75
N ALA A 192 20.68 18.99 -0.57
CA ALA A 192 20.43 17.61 -0.10
C ALA A 192 19.26 16.91 -0.83
N TRP A 193 18.33 17.67 -1.44
CA TRP A 193 17.20 17.13 -2.20
C TRP A 193 17.55 16.74 -3.64
N VAL A 194 18.65 17.27 -4.17
CA VAL A 194 19.08 16.98 -5.55
C VAL A 194 19.63 15.56 -5.68
N GLU A 195 20.32 15.05 -4.65
CA GLU A 195 20.85 13.67 -4.68
C GLU A 195 19.73 12.62 -4.59
N THR A 196 18.72 12.82 -3.75
CA THR A 196 17.56 11.92 -3.66
C THR A 196 16.71 11.93 -4.92
N SER A 197 16.56 13.08 -5.58
CA SER A 197 15.81 13.20 -6.84
C SER A 197 16.53 12.53 -8.01
N THR A 198 17.85 12.54 -8.03
CA THR A 198 18.66 11.90 -9.07
C THR A 198 18.59 10.39 -8.97
N GLU A 199 18.70 9.83 -7.77
CA GLU A 199 18.59 8.39 -7.52
C GLU A 199 17.17 7.87 -7.80
N GLN A 200 16.13 8.65 -7.46
CA GLN A 200 14.74 8.33 -7.79
C GLN A 200 14.48 8.41 -9.30
N ASN A 201 15.05 9.42 -10.00
CA ASN A 201 14.95 9.55 -11.45
C ASN A 201 15.72 8.45 -12.20
N GLU A 202 16.87 8.00 -11.69
CA GLU A 202 17.60 6.86 -12.27
C GLU A 202 16.83 5.55 -12.09
N LYS A 203 16.24 5.31 -10.92
CA LYS A 203 15.33 4.18 -10.70
C LYS A 203 14.12 4.27 -11.63
N LEU A 204 13.50 5.44 -11.76
CA LEU A 204 12.37 5.69 -12.64
C LEU A 204 12.71 5.42 -14.12
N ASN A 205 13.85 5.92 -14.59
CA ASN A 205 14.32 5.68 -15.95
C ASN A 205 14.63 4.19 -16.19
N LYS A 206 15.17 3.50 -15.18
CA LYS A 206 15.39 2.04 -15.22
C LYS A 206 14.04 1.28 -15.34
N TYR A 207 12.98 1.72 -14.66
CA TYR A 207 11.65 1.11 -14.73
C TYR A 207 10.95 1.42 -16.06
N GLN A 208 11.03 2.65 -16.53
CA GLN A 208 10.49 3.05 -17.83
C GLN A 208 11.19 2.32 -18.98
N ASN A 209 12.49 2.12 -18.90
CA ASN A 209 13.25 1.34 -19.88
C ASN A 209 12.90 -0.16 -19.81
N LEU A 210 12.71 -0.72 -18.61
CA LEU A 210 12.23 -2.09 -18.43
C LEU A 210 10.80 -2.24 -19.00
N TYR A 211 9.93 -1.28 -18.75
CA TYR A 211 8.57 -1.24 -19.25
C TYR A 211 8.52 -1.08 -20.78
N ASN A 212 9.29 -0.16 -21.36
CA ASN A 212 9.35 0.06 -22.80
C ASN A 212 9.92 -1.16 -23.54
N ASN A 213 10.84 -1.90 -22.93
CA ASN A 213 11.33 -3.18 -23.46
C ASN A 213 10.31 -4.33 -23.35
N PHE A 214 9.19 -4.12 -22.64
CA PHE A 214 8.05 -5.04 -22.56
C PHE A 214 6.97 -4.75 -23.60
N LYS A 215 6.96 -3.55 -24.17
CA LYS A 215 5.98 -3.05 -25.13
C LYS A 215 6.29 -3.48 -26.55
N ILE A 216 6.60 -4.77 -26.78
CA ILE A 216 6.69 -5.32 -28.16
C ILE A 216 5.67 -6.43 -28.31
#